data_77859f659d2311c108e3eaeca8e78368
#
_entry.id   77859f659d2311c108e3eaeca8e78368
#
_cell.length_a   1.000
_cell.length_b   1.000
_cell.length_c   1.000
_cell.angle_alpha   90.00
_cell.angle_beta   90.00
_cell.angle_gamma   90.00
#
_symmetry.space_group_name_H-M   'P 1'
#
loop_
_entity.id
_entity.type
_entity.pdbx_description
1 polymer ?
#
loop_
_entity_poly.entity_id
_entity_poly.type
_entity_poly.pdbx_seq_one_letter_code
_entity_poly.pdbx_strand_id
1 'polypeptide(L)'
;MSIRRLTIFLLCTSAPLWLHAELIPDSVWTFHQPDAHHHVEQNEIWLSADRPGFGTGSEVLDRGFIQWETGFEAAHIPGLHLVTLPTTLFRFGVHKRVELRMEYSGVLAINDHPDSISMTTDEQFYVPSPLTIGAKILLWDHYGGSLNQKWIPRTALLLNIGAPLTPDIAKIMPVSGSADLLFEHEVMDWLSIGYDIGAHWTEWAPMPDIFASLGINFEPTDHLGLFIESYNTFDTDAMNIFTQKRYTHYDICLDFGLTYAVHPRVQLDAYAGFNLYNSESLLSGPKNYAFFGFGVTWLIWHPLTAKR
;
A
#
# COMPACT_ATOMS: atom_id res chain seq x y z
N MET A 1 34.51 11.64 20.02
CA MET A 1 33.21 11.34 20.65
C MET A 1 32.70 10.01 20.10
N SER A 2 32.55 9.02 20.95
CA SER A 2 32.41 7.59 20.59
C SER A 2 30.99 7.27 20.18
N ILE A 3 30.82 6.79 18.95
CA ILE A 3 29.55 6.23 18.46
C ILE A 3 29.45 4.81 18.99
N ARG A 4 28.54 4.59 19.92
CA ARG A 4 28.21 3.25 20.40
C ARG A 4 27.45 2.49 19.31
N ARG A 5 28.08 1.43 18.79
CA ARG A 5 27.45 0.46 17.90
C ARG A 5 26.39 -0.31 18.70
N LEU A 6 25.13 -0.13 18.31
CA LEU A 6 24.04 -1.00 18.79
C LEU A 6 24.01 -2.23 17.89
N THR A 7 24.56 -3.32 18.37
CA THR A 7 24.51 -4.63 17.69
C THR A 7 23.19 -5.29 18.07
N ILE A 8 22.23 -5.27 17.15
CA ILE A 8 21.00 -6.06 17.29
C ILE A 8 21.33 -7.49 16.86
N PHE A 9 21.40 -8.40 17.83
CA PHE A 9 21.45 -9.84 17.60
C PHE A 9 20.06 -10.33 17.16
N LEU A 10 19.87 -10.56 15.87
CA LEU A 10 18.77 -11.38 15.38
C LEU A 10 19.11 -12.84 15.65
N LEU A 11 18.63 -13.38 16.77
CA LEU A 11 18.56 -14.81 16.99
C LEU A 11 17.46 -15.40 16.10
N CYS A 12 17.84 -15.90 14.93
CA CYS A 12 17.04 -16.84 14.15
C CYS A 12 16.95 -18.17 14.92
N THR A 13 15.99 -18.29 15.83
CA THR A 13 15.54 -19.60 16.27
C THR A 13 14.51 -20.09 15.26
N SER A 14 14.85 -21.17 14.56
CA SER A 14 14.00 -21.90 13.62
C SER A 14 12.91 -22.71 14.36
N ALA A 15 12.06 -22.02 15.10
CA ALA A 15 10.79 -22.56 15.54
C ALA A 15 9.75 -22.12 14.50
N PRO A 16 8.85 -23.02 14.03
CA PRO A 16 7.84 -22.64 13.05
C PRO A 16 6.96 -21.54 13.68
N LEU A 17 6.85 -20.41 13.00
CA LEU A 17 6.04 -19.23 13.36
C LEU A 17 4.55 -19.56 13.69
N TRP A 18 4.15 -20.77 13.47
CA TRP A 18 2.82 -21.33 13.76
C TRP A 18 2.49 -21.48 15.25
N LEU A 19 3.49 -21.61 16.13
CA LEU A 19 3.25 -21.89 17.55
C LEU A 19 2.99 -20.64 18.41
N HIS A 20 3.24 -19.43 17.90
CA HIS A 20 3.14 -18.21 18.71
C HIS A 20 1.91 -17.35 18.39
N ALA A 21 1.10 -17.72 17.39
CA ALA A 21 -0.15 -17.01 17.07
C ALA A 21 -1.27 -17.24 18.11
N GLU A 22 -1.09 -18.16 19.05
CA GLU A 22 -2.04 -18.40 20.15
C GLU A 22 -1.81 -17.50 21.38
N LEU A 23 -0.74 -16.67 21.37
CA LEU A 23 -0.33 -15.88 22.54
C LEU A 23 -1.15 -14.60 22.78
N ILE A 24 -2.04 -14.23 21.85
CA ILE A 24 -3.00 -13.16 22.09
C ILE A 24 -4.37 -13.81 22.31
N PRO A 25 -4.83 -13.94 23.56
CA PRO A 25 -6.15 -14.52 23.83
C PRO A 25 -7.23 -13.69 23.13
N ASP A 26 -8.18 -14.37 22.49
CA ASP A 26 -9.36 -13.72 21.87
C ASP A 26 -10.13 -12.83 22.85
N SER A 27 -9.96 -13.04 24.17
CA SER A 27 -10.53 -12.24 25.25
C SER A 27 -9.97 -10.81 25.37
N VAL A 28 -8.83 -10.50 24.76
CA VAL A 28 -8.29 -9.13 24.74
C VAL A 28 -9.08 -8.25 23.76
N TRP A 29 -9.80 -8.87 22.81
CA TRP A 29 -10.62 -8.20 21.83
C TRP A 29 -12.10 -8.33 22.23
N THR A 30 -12.54 -7.56 23.22
CA THR A 30 -13.89 -7.63 23.79
C THR A 30 -15.01 -7.04 22.92
N PHE A 31 -14.79 -6.83 21.65
CA PHE A 31 -15.86 -6.48 20.71
C PHE A 31 -16.55 -7.76 20.22
N HIS A 32 -17.83 -7.89 20.57
CA HIS A 32 -18.69 -8.99 20.10
C HIS A 32 -18.80 -8.89 18.58
N GLN A 33 -18.05 -9.74 17.90
CA GLN A 33 -18.27 -9.98 16.47
C GLN A 33 -18.95 -11.35 16.30
N PRO A 34 -20.02 -11.42 15.51
CA PRO A 34 -20.49 -12.71 15.01
C PRO A 34 -19.34 -13.37 14.23
N ASP A 35 -19.15 -14.66 14.43
CA ASP A 35 -18.21 -15.44 13.63
C ASP A 35 -18.71 -15.39 12.17
N ALA A 36 -18.11 -14.53 11.36
CA ALA A 36 -18.29 -14.53 9.92
C ALA A 36 -17.55 -15.77 9.38
N HIS A 37 -18.14 -16.94 9.56
CA HIS A 37 -17.78 -18.11 8.80
C HIS A 37 -18.38 -17.91 7.41
N HIS A 38 -17.62 -17.33 6.50
CA HIS A 38 -17.90 -17.50 5.10
C HIS A 38 -17.91 -19.00 4.80
N HIS A 39 -19.08 -19.53 4.53
CA HIS A 39 -19.21 -20.82 3.85
C HIS A 39 -18.70 -20.61 2.43
N VAL A 40 -17.43 -20.87 2.22
CA VAL A 40 -16.78 -20.78 0.91
C VAL A 40 -17.38 -21.85 0.03
N GLU A 41 -18.27 -21.47 -0.87
CA GLU A 41 -18.67 -22.31 -2.01
C GLU A 41 -17.46 -22.45 -2.97
N GLN A 42 -17.37 -23.57 -3.68
CA GLN A 42 -16.18 -23.91 -4.49
C GLN A 42 -15.87 -22.94 -5.64
N ASN A 43 -16.72 -21.93 -5.88
CA ASN A 43 -16.59 -20.97 -6.97
C ASN A 43 -16.47 -19.50 -6.48
N GLU A 44 -16.39 -19.25 -5.16
CA GLU A 44 -16.23 -17.89 -4.66
C GLU A 44 -14.81 -17.37 -4.92
N ILE A 45 -14.71 -16.10 -5.24
CA ILE A 45 -13.43 -15.39 -5.36
C ILE A 45 -12.94 -15.09 -3.93
N TRP A 46 -11.72 -15.51 -3.62
CA TRP A 46 -11.13 -15.41 -2.27
C TRP A 46 -10.02 -14.35 -2.20
N LEU A 47 -9.94 -13.50 -3.20
CA LEU A 47 -8.91 -12.48 -3.30
C LEU A 47 -9.39 -11.21 -2.61
N SER A 48 -8.52 -10.66 -1.78
CA SER A 48 -8.63 -9.32 -1.23
C SER A 48 -7.37 -8.56 -1.65
N ALA A 49 -7.40 -7.96 -2.84
CA ALA A 49 -6.25 -7.26 -3.38
C ALA A 49 -6.20 -5.82 -2.86
N ASP A 50 -4.99 -5.36 -2.48
CA ASP A 50 -4.75 -3.93 -2.24
C ASP A 50 -4.37 -3.19 -3.54
N ARG A 51 -4.22 -3.94 -4.65
CA ARG A 51 -4.11 -3.44 -6.01
C ARG A 51 -5.47 -3.46 -6.74
N PRO A 52 -5.68 -2.60 -7.74
CA PRO A 52 -4.89 -1.45 -8.14
C PRO A 52 -5.23 -0.19 -7.33
N GLY A 53 -4.51 0.91 -7.57
CA GLY A 53 -4.73 2.19 -6.90
C GLY A 53 -3.68 2.47 -5.83
N PHE A 54 -3.82 3.61 -5.19
CA PHE A 54 -2.90 4.09 -4.15
C PHE A 54 -3.49 3.97 -2.75
N GLY A 55 -4.81 3.98 -2.62
CA GLY A 55 -5.48 3.66 -1.37
C GLY A 55 -5.39 2.19 -1.04
N THR A 56 -5.31 1.89 0.24
CA THR A 56 -5.23 0.52 0.74
C THR A 56 -6.57 0.10 1.32
N GLY A 57 -7.09 -1.07 0.93
CA GLY A 57 -8.32 -1.63 1.49
C GLY A 57 -8.21 -1.94 2.98
N SER A 58 -9.32 -1.85 3.69
CA SER A 58 -9.38 -2.15 5.14
C SER A 58 -9.40 -3.64 5.46
N GLU A 59 -9.56 -4.49 4.46
CA GLU A 59 -9.64 -5.94 4.60
C GLU A 59 -8.28 -6.57 4.92
N VAL A 60 -8.28 -7.60 5.77
CA VAL A 60 -7.09 -8.39 6.11
C VAL A 60 -7.26 -9.82 5.59
N LEU A 61 -6.17 -10.44 5.19
CA LEU A 61 -6.19 -11.84 4.76
C LEU A 61 -6.54 -12.77 5.92
N ASP A 62 -7.37 -13.76 5.64
CA ASP A 62 -7.70 -14.81 6.56
C ASP A 62 -6.47 -15.60 7.04
N ARG A 63 -6.54 -16.12 8.26
CA ARG A 63 -5.44 -16.89 8.85
C ARG A 63 -5.01 -18.07 7.96
N GLY A 64 -3.73 -18.09 7.65
CA GLY A 64 -3.09 -19.13 6.84
C GLY A 64 -3.13 -18.87 5.34
N PHE A 65 -3.73 -17.78 4.90
CA PHE A 65 -3.68 -17.36 3.51
C PHE A 65 -2.36 -16.67 3.21
N ILE A 66 -1.83 -16.89 2.02
CA ILE A 66 -0.64 -16.21 1.49
C ILE A 66 -0.98 -15.66 0.11
N GLN A 67 -0.88 -14.36 -0.06
CA GLN A 67 -1.16 -13.67 -1.30
C GLN A 67 0.08 -12.90 -1.78
N TRP A 68 0.29 -12.93 -3.07
CA TRP A 68 1.32 -12.17 -3.75
C TRP A 68 0.68 -11.23 -4.76
N GLU A 69 1.03 -9.97 -4.67
CA GLU A 69 0.63 -8.92 -5.58
C GLU A 69 1.87 -8.37 -6.26
N THR A 70 1.87 -8.23 -7.57
CA THR A 70 2.99 -7.66 -8.31
C THR A 70 2.54 -6.98 -9.59
N GLY A 71 3.35 -6.07 -10.09
CA GLY A 71 3.06 -5.36 -11.31
C GLY A 71 4.14 -4.35 -11.66
N PHE A 72 3.78 -3.42 -12.49
CA PHE A 72 4.59 -2.25 -12.78
C PHE A 72 3.71 -0.99 -12.86
N GLU A 73 4.35 0.14 -12.70
CA GLU A 73 3.76 1.46 -12.96
C GLU A 73 4.73 2.27 -13.82
N ALA A 74 4.20 3.06 -14.72
CA ALA A 74 4.96 4.04 -15.47
C ALA A 74 4.32 5.42 -15.32
N ALA A 75 5.13 6.42 -14.99
CA ALA A 75 4.73 7.80 -14.89
C ALA A 75 5.50 8.66 -15.90
N HIS A 76 4.78 9.53 -16.57
CA HIS A 76 5.35 10.52 -17.47
C HIS A 76 5.23 11.92 -16.86
N ILE A 77 6.38 12.46 -16.48
CA ILE A 77 6.55 13.84 -16.05
C ILE A 77 7.28 14.56 -17.19
N PRO A 78 6.94 15.82 -17.57
CA PRO A 78 7.66 16.51 -18.65
C PRO A 78 9.17 16.51 -18.45
N GLY A 79 9.89 15.81 -19.34
CA GLY A 79 11.35 15.65 -19.31
C GLY A 79 11.85 14.49 -18.44
N LEU A 80 10.97 13.69 -17.84
CA LEU A 80 11.36 12.56 -17.00
C LEU A 80 10.32 11.44 -17.10
N HIS A 81 10.76 10.22 -17.37
CA HIS A 81 9.93 9.02 -17.28
C HIS A 81 10.37 8.19 -16.08
N LEU A 82 9.41 7.79 -15.27
CA LEU A 82 9.64 6.91 -14.14
C LEU A 82 8.96 5.56 -14.41
N VAL A 83 9.67 4.48 -14.20
CA VAL A 83 9.11 3.12 -14.28
C VAL A 83 9.38 2.42 -12.97
N THR A 84 8.34 2.16 -12.21
CA THR A 84 8.43 1.40 -10.97
C THR A 84 8.26 -0.09 -11.27
N LEU A 85 9.32 -0.86 -11.06
CA LEU A 85 9.36 -2.28 -11.41
C LEU A 85 10.40 -3.04 -10.57
N PRO A 86 10.04 -4.20 -9.97
CA PRO A 86 8.68 -4.65 -9.75
C PRO A 86 8.00 -3.81 -8.67
N THR A 87 6.70 -3.73 -8.68
CA THR A 87 5.92 -3.43 -7.48
C THR A 87 5.54 -4.77 -6.86
N THR A 88 6.04 -5.10 -5.69
CA THR A 88 5.82 -6.43 -5.10
C THR A 88 5.36 -6.29 -3.66
N LEU A 89 4.25 -6.96 -3.35
CA LEU A 89 3.67 -7.04 -2.02
C LEU A 89 3.35 -8.51 -1.72
N PHE A 90 3.92 -9.04 -0.63
CA PHE A 90 3.50 -10.31 -0.03
C PHE A 90 2.66 -10.03 1.20
N ARG A 91 1.53 -10.71 1.29
CA ARG A 91 0.58 -10.63 2.40
C ARG A 91 0.43 -12.00 3.04
N PHE A 92 0.45 -12.05 4.37
CA PHE A 92 0.40 -13.28 5.16
C PHE A 92 -0.65 -13.13 6.25
N GLY A 93 -1.77 -13.82 6.15
CA GLY A 93 -2.79 -13.88 7.18
C GLY A 93 -2.30 -14.71 8.37
N VAL A 94 -1.93 -14.05 9.45
CA VAL A 94 -1.43 -14.72 10.67
C VAL A 94 -2.52 -14.91 11.72
N HIS A 95 -3.51 -14.04 11.71
CA HIS A 95 -4.67 -14.08 12.60
C HIS A 95 -5.88 -13.53 11.86
N LYS A 96 -7.12 -13.87 12.28
CA LYS A 96 -8.37 -13.35 11.69
C LYS A 96 -8.47 -11.82 11.62
N ARG A 97 -7.61 -11.10 12.35
CA ARG A 97 -7.55 -9.64 12.41
C ARG A 97 -6.19 -9.07 12.10
N VAL A 98 -5.21 -9.90 11.75
CA VAL A 98 -3.83 -9.42 11.55
C VAL A 98 -3.24 -10.11 10.35
N GLU A 99 -2.76 -9.32 9.41
CA GLU A 99 -1.87 -9.77 8.35
C GLU A 99 -0.50 -9.12 8.49
N LEU A 100 0.53 -9.86 8.14
CA LEU A 100 1.87 -9.33 7.95
C LEU A 100 2.10 -9.03 6.47
N ARG A 101 2.91 -8.01 6.20
CA ARG A 101 3.19 -7.51 4.86
C ARG A 101 4.68 -7.39 4.63
N MET A 102 5.08 -7.64 3.39
CA MET A 102 6.45 -7.38 2.94
C MET A 102 6.39 -6.77 1.54
N GLU A 103 6.93 -5.57 1.38
CA GLU A 103 6.88 -4.80 0.15
C GLU A 103 8.28 -4.51 -0.37
N TYR A 104 8.42 -4.60 -1.69
CA TYR A 104 9.64 -4.23 -2.37
C TYR A 104 9.34 -3.68 -3.76
N SER A 105 10.06 -2.64 -4.13
CA SER A 105 9.98 -2.06 -5.46
C SER A 105 11.34 -1.50 -5.90
N GLY A 106 11.38 -0.97 -7.10
CA GLY A 106 12.51 -0.21 -7.58
C GLY A 106 12.06 0.73 -8.69
N VAL A 107 12.71 1.87 -8.81
CA VAL A 107 12.36 2.90 -9.77
C VAL A 107 13.48 3.06 -10.79
N LEU A 108 13.17 2.86 -12.06
CA LEU A 108 13.99 3.25 -13.19
C LEU A 108 13.57 4.65 -13.62
N ALA A 109 14.46 5.61 -13.52
CA ALA A 109 14.29 6.96 -14.02
C ALA A 109 15.01 7.12 -15.36
N ILE A 110 14.31 7.66 -16.35
CA ILE A 110 14.82 7.94 -17.70
C ILE A 110 14.67 9.44 -17.93
N ASN A 111 15.78 10.14 -18.14
CA ASN A 111 15.82 11.58 -18.30
C ASN A 111 15.95 11.94 -19.78
N ASP A 112 14.98 12.68 -20.34
CA ASP A 112 14.97 13.10 -21.73
C ASP A 112 15.99 14.21 -22.01
N HIS A 113 16.39 14.96 -20.98
CA HIS A 113 17.31 16.09 -21.10
C HIS A 113 18.31 16.09 -19.92
N PRO A 114 19.33 15.23 -19.96
CA PRO A 114 20.28 15.07 -18.85
C PRO A 114 21.02 16.36 -18.46
N ASP A 115 21.15 17.31 -19.37
CA ASP A 115 21.80 18.60 -19.10
C ASP A 115 20.94 19.62 -18.37
N SER A 116 19.63 19.42 -18.31
CA SER A 116 18.66 20.43 -17.83
C SER A 116 18.05 20.13 -16.46
N ILE A 117 18.02 18.86 -16.01
CA ILE A 117 17.45 18.44 -14.73
C ILE A 117 18.47 17.55 -14.00
N SER A 118 19.59 18.14 -13.64
CA SER A 118 20.71 17.37 -13.13
C SER A 118 20.61 17.09 -11.63
N MET A 119 20.04 15.95 -11.25
CA MET A 119 20.56 15.22 -10.08
C MET A 119 21.62 14.19 -10.49
N THR A 120 21.63 13.76 -11.76
CA THR A 120 22.64 12.87 -12.34
C THR A 120 22.88 13.25 -13.79
N THR A 121 24.12 13.09 -14.26
CA THR A 121 24.49 13.24 -15.69
C THR A 121 24.11 12.01 -16.51
N ASP A 122 23.53 11.00 -15.89
CA ASP A 122 23.16 9.75 -16.53
C ASP A 122 21.77 9.86 -17.17
N GLU A 123 21.65 9.39 -18.40
CA GLU A 123 20.36 9.30 -19.10
C GLU A 123 19.37 8.38 -18.40
N GLN A 124 19.88 7.37 -17.69
CA GLN A 124 19.08 6.37 -16.98
C GLN A 124 19.75 5.99 -15.67
N PHE A 125 18.95 5.88 -14.61
CA PHE A 125 19.41 5.32 -13.35
C PHE A 125 18.30 4.52 -12.66
N TYR A 126 18.69 3.46 -11.96
CA TYR A 126 17.79 2.59 -11.21
C TYR A 126 18.04 2.74 -9.71
N VAL A 127 16.98 2.98 -8.98
CA VAL A 127 17.00 3.09 -7.51
C VAL A 127 16.11 2.01 -6.92
N PRO A 128 16.68 0.99 -6.26
CA PRO A 128 15.88 0.04 -5.50
C PRO A 128 15.30 0.72 -4.24
N SER A 129 14.04 0.47 -3.97
CA SER A 129 13.39 0.97 -2.74
C SER A 129 13.88 0.23 -1.50
N PRO A 130 13.74 0.80 -0.30
CA PRO A 130 13.90 0.06 0.93
C PRO A 130 12.98 -1.16 0.97
N LEU A 131 13.43 -2.24 1.60
CA LEU A 131 12.54 -3.34 1.95
C LEU A 131 11.59 -2.87 3.06
N THR A 132 10.30 -2.92 2.81
CA THR A 132 9.27 -2.53 3.77
C THR A 132 8.64 -3.78 4.39
N ILE A 133 8.53 -3.76 5.71
CA ILE A 133 7.82 -4.78 6.48
C ILE A 133 6.69 -4.07 7.23
N GLY A 134 5.51 -4.65 7.20
CA GLY A 134 4.33 -4.05 7.81
C GLY A 134 3.38 -5.05 8.45
N ALA A 135 2.39 -4.50 9.11
CA ALA A 135 1.26 -5.23 9.64
C ALA A 135 -0.02 -4.43 9.42
N LYS A 136 -1.06 -5.10 8.91
CA LYS A 136 -2.43 -4.54 8.86
C LYS A 136 -3.25 -5.21 9.96
N ILE A 137 -3.91 -4.40 10.77
CA ILE A 137 -4.65 -4.83 11.95
C ILE A 137 -6.10 -4.37 11.80
N LEU A 138 -7.02 -5.31 11.66
CA LEU A 138 -8.46 -5.02 11.62
C LEU A 138 -8.92 -4.60 13.02
N LEU A 139 -9.27 -3.33 13.16
CA LEU A 139 -9.75 -2.73 14.40
C LEU A 139 -11.24 -2.97 14.58
N TRP A 140 -12.00 -2.76 13.53
CA TRP A 140 -13.46 -2.89 13.53
C TRP A 140 -13.94 -3.48 12.20
N ASP A 141 -14.87 -4.42 12.31
CA ASP A 141 -15.55 -5.04 11.18
C ASP A 141 -17.05 -5.06 11.43
N HIS A 142 -17.84 -4.69 10.44
CA HIS A 142 -19.29 -4.63 10.53
C HIS A 142 -20.01 -5.80 9.83
N TYR A 143 -19.25 -6.78 9.32
CA TYR A 143 -19.81 -7.96 8.65
C TYR A 143 -20.77 -8.71 9.56
N GLY A 144 -21.99 -8.99 9.06
CA GLY A 144 -23.03 -9.70 9.78
C GLY A 144 -23.86 -8.83 10.74
N GLY A 145 -23.64 -7.51 10.76
CA GLY A 145 -24.40 -6.57 11.58
C GLY A 145 -25.78 -6.21 11.01
N SER A 146 -26.66 -5.70 11.87
CA SER A 146 -27.96 -5.16 11.46
C SER A 146 -27.79 -3.93 10.57
N LEU A 147 -28.85 -3.55 9.81
CA LEU A 147 -28.87 -2.36 8.95
C LEU A 147 -28.30 -1.08 9.58
N ASN A 148 -28.40 -0.95 10.91
CA ASN A 148 -27.86 0.19 11.64
C ASN A 148 -26.33 0.24 11.71
N GLN A 149 -25.63 -0.85 11.40
CA GLN A 149 -24.16 -0.92 11.41
C GLN A 149 -23.52 -0.60 10.06
N LYS A 150 -24.27 -0.55 8.97
CA LYS A 150 -23.76 -0.18 7.62
C LYS A 150 -23.12 1.21 7.58
N TRP A 151 -23.43 2.10 8.52
CA TRP A 151 -22.84 3.43 8.61
C TRP A 151 -21.52 3.49 9.40
N ILE A 152 -21.15 2.39 10.04
CA ILE A 152 -19.86 2.28 10.72
C ILE A 152 -18.90 1.61 9.75
N PRO A 153 -17.81 2.29 9.34
CA PRO A 153 -16.89 1.70 8.37
C PRO A 153 -16.17 0.49 8.96
N ARG A 154 -15.88 -0.51 8.14
CA ARG A 154 -14.80 -1.44 8.43
C ARG A 154 -13.53 -0.60 8.61
N THR A 155 -12.78 -0.82 9.68
CA THR A 155 -11.64 0.02 10.03
C THR A 155 -10.43 -0.83 10.32
N ALA A 156 -9.31 -0.52 9.68
CA ALA A 156 -8.03 -1.16 9.94
C ALA A 156 -6.92 -0.13 10.19
N LEU A 157 -5.86 -0.56 10.85
CA LEU A 157 -4.62 0.18 11.04
C LEU A 157 -3.51 -0.54 10.28
N LEU A 158 -2.84 0.16 9.38
CA LEU A 158 -1.65 -0.30 8.68
C LEU A 158 -0.43 0.39 9.26
N LEU A 159 0.57 -0.38 9.62
CA LEU A 159 1.86 0.09 10.13
C LEU A 159 2.97 -0.49 9.27
N ASN A 160 3.87 0.36 8.79
CA ASN A 160 5.01 -0.06 7.97
C ASN A 160 6.32 0.54 8.48
N ILE A 161 7.40 -0.19 8.26
CA ILE A 161 8.77 0.27 8.42
C ILE A 161 9.59 -0.18 7.22
N GLY A 162 10.24 0.77 6.55
CA GLY A 162 11.13 0.55 5.42
C GLY A 162 12.59 0.75 5.81
N ALA A 163 13.45 -0.19 5.44
CA ALA A 163 14.87 -0.11 5.67
C ALA A 163 15.67 -0.34 4.39
N PRO A 164 16.66 0.50 4.09
CA PRO A 164 17.51 0.32 2.93
C PRO A 164 18.33 -0.97 3.06
N LEU A 165 18.39 -1.76 1.98
CA LEU A 165 19.07 -3.05 1.97
C LEU A 165 20.60 -2.94 1.96
N THR A 166 21.16 -1.82 1.51
CA THR A 166 22.61 -1.59 1.46
C THR A 166 22.97 -0.17 1.91
N PRO A 167 24.22 0.07 2.38
CA PRO A 167 24.67 1.39 2.75
C PRO A 167 24.63 2.43 1.60
N ASP A 168 24.72 2.00 0.37
CA ASP A 168 24.64 2.91 -0.78
C ASP A 168 23.20 3.31 -1.06
N ILE A 169 22.26 2.41 -0.90
CA ILE A 169 20.81 2.74 -0.95
C ILE A 169 20.45 3.67 0.21
N ALA A 170 21.00 3.46 1.40
CA ALA A 170 20.77 4.31 2.56
C ALA A 170 21.16 5.79 2.38
N LYS A 171 22.02 6.08 1.41
CA LYS A 171 22.37 7.47 1.07
C LYS A 171 21.32 8.18 0.23
N ILE A 172 20.43 7.42 -0.41
CA ILE A 172 19.42 7.93 -1.35
C ILE A 172 18.02 7.73 -0.76
N MET A 173 17.80 6.59 -0.13
CA MET A 173 16.53 6.19 0.47
C MET A 173 16.76 5.93 1.97
N PRO A 174 16.29 6.81 2.84
CA PRO A 174 16.47 6.65 4.29
C PRO A 174 15.57 5.57 4.88
N VAL A 175 15.75 5.27 6.16
CA VAL A 175 14.76 4.53 6.92
C VAL A 175 13.46 5.33 6.94
N SER A 176 12.36 4.65 6.72
CA SER A 176 11.02 5.24 6.64
C SER A 176 10.02 4.46 7.49
N GLY A 177 8.89 5.07 7.75
CA GLY A 177 7.78 4.42 8.43
C GLY A 177 6.47 5.07 8.03
N SER A 178 5.36 4.32 8.17
CA SER A 178 4.02 4.88 8.03
C SER A 178 3.05 4.30 9.05
N ALA A 179 2.00 5.08 9.30
CA ALA A 179 0.84 4.65 10.07
C ALA A 179 -0.40 5.20 9.37
N ASP A 180 -1.26 4.30 8.89
CA ASP A 180 -2.41 4.63 8.08
C ASP A 180 -3.68 4.04 8.69
N LEU A 181 -4.72 4.86 8.86
CA LEU A 181 -6.06 4.42 9.22
C LEU A 181 -6.87 4.24 7.94
N LEU A 182 -7.38 3.04 7.76
CA LEU A 182 -8.09 2.58 6.58
C LEU A 182 -9.57 2.39 6.93
N PHE A 183 -10.45 2.88 6.08
CA PHE A 183 -11.90 2.83 6.29
C PHE A 183 -12.60 2.36 5.02
N GLU A 184 -13.66 1.59 5.19
CA GLU A 184 -14.47 1.11 4.07
C GLU A 184 -15.94 0.99 4.47
N HIS A 185 -16.81 1.53 3.62
CA HIS A 185 -18.26 1.39 3.71
C HIS A 185 -18.78 0.56 2.54
N GLU A 186 -19.42 -0.53 2.84
CA GLU A 186 -20.23 -1.27 1.86
C GLU A 186 -21.60 -0.59 1.76
N VAL A 187 -21.77 0.23 0.73
CA VAL A 187 -23.02 0.97 0.49
C VAL A 187 -24.09 0.04 -0.08
N MET A 188 -23.69 -0.80 -1.02
CA MET A 188 -24.50 -1.85 -1.67
C MET A 188 -23.59 -3.03 -1.97
N ASP A 189 -24.15 -4.19 -2.28
CA ASP A 189 -23.38 -5.41 -2.59
C ASP A 189 -22.42 -5.24 -3.80
N TRP A 190 -22.65 -4.22 -4.63
CA TRP A 190 -21.86 -3.89 -5.82
C TRP A 190 -21.16 -2.52 -5.75
N LEU A 191 -21.24 -1.84 -4.60
CA LEU A 191 -20.72 -0.48 -4.42
C LEU A 191 -20.11 -0.31 -3.04
N SER A 192 -18.82 -0.02 -2.98
CA SER A 192 -18.14 0.37 -1.75
C SER A 192 -17.45 1.73 -1.88
N ILE A 193 -17.21 2.37 -0.74
CA ILE A 193 -16.46 3.60 -0.61
C ILE A 193 -15.34 3.35 0.38
N GLY A 194 -14.09 3.40 -0.10
CA GLY A 194 -12.88 3.31 0.70
C GLY A 194 -12.25 4.69 0.88
N TYR A 195 -11.68 4.94 2.05
CA TYR A 195 -10.85 6.12 2.29
C TYR A 195 -9.82 5.82 3.35
N ASP A 196 -8.70 6.49 3.24
CA ASP A 196 -7.65 6.38 4.24
C ASP A 196 -7.02 7.73 4.58
N ILE A 197 -6.37 7.77 5.73
CA ILE A 197 -5.54 8.87 6.16
C ILE A 197 -4.33 8.31 6.90
N GLY A 198 -3.15 8.78 6.52
CA GLY A 198 -1.91 8.31 7.08
C GLY A 198 -0.88 9.40 7.30
N ALA A 199 0.12 9.04 8.08
CA ALA A 199 1.32 9.83 8.31
C ALA A 199 2.54 9.00 7.91
N HIS A 200 3.32 9.52 6.98
CA HIS A 200 4.51 8.88 6.43
C HIS A 200 5.74 9.71 6.79
N TRP A 201 6.76 9.10 7.36
CA TRP A 201 7.97 9.81 7.79
C TRP A 201 9.22 9.09 7.33
N THR A 202 10.27 9.89 7.18
CA THR A 202 11.63 9.40 6.91
C THR A 202 12.59 9.93 7.98
N GLU A 203 13.72 9.27 8.17
CA GLU A 203 14.73 9.74 9.13
C GLU A 203 15.31 11.14 8.79
N TRP A 204 15.12 11.62 7.57
CA TRP A 204 15.63 12.91 7.11
C TRP A 204 14.62 14.05 7.27
N ALA A 205 13.35 13.74 7.44
CA ALA A 205 12.29 14.72 7.59
C ALA A 205 11.92 14.89 9.07
N PRO A 206 11.88 16.13 9.58
CA PRO A 206 11.49 16.38 10.97
C PRO A 206 9.98 16.22 11.21
N MET A 207 9.17 16.30 10.15
CA MET A 207 7.72 16.17 10.19
C MET A 207 7.28 15.09 9.19
N PRO A 208 6.22 14.35 9.48
CA PRO A 208 5.66 13.39 8.53
C PRO A 208 4.92 14.10 7.40
N ASP A 209 4.91 13.46 6.24
CA ASP A 209 3.97 13.76 5.18
C ASP A 209 2.61 13.16 5.53
N ILE A 210 1.55 13.86 5.20
CA ILE A 210 0.19 13.36 5.36
C ILE A 210 -0.29 12.82 4.02
N PHE A 211 -0.76 11.59 4.04
CA PHE A 211 -1.40 10.92 2.92
C PHE A 211 -2.90 10.81 3.18
N ALA A 212 -3.72 10.98 2.16
CA ALA A 212 -5.16 10.70 2.23
C ALA A 212 -5.68 10.24 0.88
N SER A 213 -6.52 9.21 0.86
CA SER A 213 -7.22 8.76 -0.33
C SER A 213 -8.73 8.69 -0.14
N LEU A 214 -9.45 8.69 -1.25
CA LEU A 214 -10.89 8.47 -1.32
C LEU A 214 -11.21 7.75 -2.63
N GLY A 215 -11.68 6.51 -2.53
CA GLY A 215 -12.04 5.66 -3.66
C GLY A 215 -13.51 5.26 -3.65
N ILE A 216 -14.06 5.08 -4.83
CA ILE A 216 -15.38 4.49 -5.07
C ILE A 216 -15.17 3.27 -5.94
N ASN A 217 -15.60 2.11 -5.45
CA ASN A 217 -15.44 0.83 -6.10
C ASN A 217 -16.80 0.29 -6.56
N PHE A 218 -16.84 -0.19 -7.78
CA PHE A 218 -17.99 -0.81 -8.41
C PHE A 218 -17.67 -2.25 -8.79
N GLU A 219 -18.52 -3.17 -8.39
CA GLU A 219 -18.43 -4.60 -8.71
C GLU A 219 -19.66 -5.04 -9.49
N PRO A 220 -19.74 -4.72 -10.81
CA PRO A 220 -20.91 -5.04 -11.63
C PRO A 220 -21.12 -6.55 -11.81
N THR A 221 -20.10 -7.36 -11.60
CA THR A 221 -20.15 -8.82 -11.57
C THR A 221 -19.13 -9.36 -10.57
N ASP A 222 -19.27 -10.63 -10.18
CA ASP A 222 -18.33 -11.30 -9.27
C ASP A 222 -16.87 -11.34 -9.80
N HIS A 223 -16.66 -11.09 -11.10
CA HIS A 223 -15.34 -11.14 -11.73
C HIS A 223 -14.78 -9.78 -12.11
N LEU A 224 -15.60 -8.75 -12.24
CA LEU A 224 -15.19 -7.44 -12.73
C LEU A 224 -15.39 -6.38 -11.67
N GLY A 225 -14.32 -5.76 -11.26
CA GLY A 225 -14.31 -4.54 -10.46
C GLY A 225 -13.88 -3.33 -11.29
N LEU A 226 -14.45 -2.19 -10.99
CA LEU A 226 -14.08 -0.87 -11.52
C LEU A 226 -13.90 0.07 -10.36
N PHE A 227 -12.96 1.00 -10.45
CA PHE A 227 -12.79 2.00 -9.41
C PHE A 227 -12.45 3.37 -9.98
N ILE A 228 -12.71 4.38 -9.19
CA ILE A 228 -12.21 5.74 -9.33
C ILE A 228 -11.70 6.20 -7.97
N GLU A 229 -10.51 6.78 -7.92
CA GLU A 229 -9.86 7.18 -6.68
C GLU A 229 -9.22 8.57 -6.83
N SER A 230 -9.29 9.35 -5.75
CA SER A 230 -8.44 10.52 -5.58
C SER A 230 -7.48 10.26 -4.43
N TYR A 231 -6.20 10.42 -4.65
CA TYR A 231 -5.20 10.35 -3.60
C TYR A 231 -4.41 11.65 -3.52
N ASN A 232 -3.98 11.96 -2.30
CA ASN A 232 -3.46 13.27 -1.96
C ASN A 232 -2.29 13.13 -1.00
N THR A 233 -1.20 13.84 -1.30
CA THR A 233 -0.04 13.94 -0.40
C THR A 233 0.18 15.37 0.01
N PHE A 234 0.49 15.57 1.29
CA PHE A 234 0.78 16.86 1.90
C PHE A 234 2.12 16.77 2.62
N ASP A 235 3.17 17.24 1.96
CA ASP A 235 4.47 17.44 2.60
C ASP A 235 4.43 18.78 3.35
N THR A 236 4.41 18.68 4.69
CA THR A 236 4.27 19.87 5.56
C THR A 236 5.59 20.57 5.81
N ASP A 237 6.70 20.01 5.35
CA ASP A 237 8.04 20.48 5.66
C ASP A 237 8.97 20.53 4.45
N ALA A 238 8.39 20.57 3.26
CA ALA A 238 9.13 20.75 2.02
C ALA A 238 10.06 21.97 2.10
N MET A 239 11.31 21.82 1.69
CA MET A 239 12.29 22.90 1.78
C MET A 239 12.75 23.34 0.39
N ASN A 240 12.63 24.64 0.13
CA ASN A 240 13.24 25.22 -1.06
C ASN A 240 14.76 25.29 -0.89
N ILE A 241 15.48 24.48 -1.65
CA ILE A 241 16.94 24.36 -1.56
C ILE A 241 17.69 25.67 -1.88
N PHE A 242 17.09 26.57 -2.66
CA PHE A 242 17.71 27.86 -3.02
C PHE A 242 17.46 28.94 -1.98
N THR A 243 16.23 29.00 -1.45
CA THR A 243 15.85 30.03 -0.47
C THR A 243 15.95 29.55 0.98
N GLN A 244 16.11 28.24 1.19
CA GLN A 244 16.09 27.56 2.49
C GLN A 244 14.82 27.85 3.30
N LYS A 245 13.75 28.26 2.64
CA LYS A 245 12.45 28.46 3.28
C LYS A 245 11.65 27.17 3.20
N ARG A 246 10.98 26.84 4.28
CA ARG A 246 10.01 25.73 4.34
C ARG A 246 8.68 26.19 3.79
N TYR A 247 7.98 25.28 3.16
CA TYR A 247 6.64 25.50 2.62
C TYR A 247 5.87 24.18 2.66
N THR A 248 4.55 24.23 2.53
CA THR A 248 3.73 23.05 2.37
C THR A 248 3.61 22.73 0.89
N HIS A 249 3.99 21.52 0.51
CA HIS A 249 3.76 20.99 -0.83
C HIS A 249 2.58 20.03 -0.79
N TYR A 250 1.67 20.13 -1.75
CA TYR A 250 0.58 19.17 -1.92
C TYR A 250 0.45 18.74 -3.37
N ASP A 251 0.11 17.47 -3.50
CA ASP A 251 -0.13 16.79 -4.75
C ASP A 251 -1.51 16.11 -4.68
N ILE A 252 -2.36 16.41 -5.65
CA ILE A 252 -3.73 15.87 -5.75
C ILE A 252 -3.83 15.12 -7.05
N CYS A 253 -4.09 13.83 -6.98
CA CYS A 253 -4.19 12.96 -8.13
C CYS A 253 -5.58 12.33 -8.24
N LEU A 254 -5.92 11.95 -9.45
CA LEU A 254 -7.10 11.17 -9.76
C LEU A 254 -6.67 9.99 -10.62
N ASP A 255 -7.14 8.81 -10.27
CA ASP A 255 -6.96 7.61 -11.06
C ASP A 255 -8.25 6.81 -11.18
N PHE A 256 -8.25 5.90 -12.11
CA PHE A 256 -9.34 4.96 -12.36
C PHE A 256 -8.78 3.69 -12.97
N GLY A 257 -9.46 2.60 -12.73
CA GLY A 257 -9.00 1.34 -13.23
C GLY A 257 -10.02 0.24 -13.12
N LEU A 258 -9.56 -0.95 -13.43
CA LEU A 258 -10.35 -2.15 -13.42
C LEU A 258 -9.57 -3.32 -12.84
N THR A 259 -10.31 -4.26 -12.28
CA THR A 259 -9.83 -5.56 -11.85
C THR A 259 -10.63 -6.65 -12.54
N TYR A 260 -10.00 -7.75 -12.88
CA TYR A 260 -10.67 -8.90 -13.46
C TYR A 260 -10.15 -10.21 -12.87
N ALA A 261 -11.01 -10.91 -12.15
CA ALA A 261 -10.72 -12.22 -11.61
C ALA A 261 -10.81 -13.30 -12.70
N VAL A 262 -9.67 -13.66 -13.27
CA VAL A 262 -9.55 -14.72 -14.28
C VAL A 262 -9.71 -16.12 -13.67
N HIS A 263 -9.51 -16.22 -12.36
CA HIS A 263 -9.64 -17.44 -11.57
C HIS A 263 -9.96 -17.05 -10.12
N PRO A 264 -10.64 -17.87 -9.31
CA PRO A 264 -10.92 -17.55 -7.89
C PRO A 264 -9.69 -17.18 -7.05
N ARG A 265 -8.48 -17.44 -7.53
CA ARG A 265 -7.21 -17.14 -6.86
C ARG A 265 -6.28 -16.22 -7.66
N VAL A 266 -6.73 -15.71 -8.82
CA VAL A 266 -5.89 -14.87 -9.69
C VAL A 266 -6.72 -13.73 -10.23
N GLN A 267 -6.30 -12.51 -9.92
CA GLN A 267 -6.85 -11.27 -10.44
C GLN A 267 -5.80 -10.55 -11.29
N LEU A 268 -6.23 -10.00 -12.39
CA LEU A 268 -5.48 -9.03 -13.18
C LEU A 268 -6.02 -7.64 -12.89
N ASP A 269 -5.16 -6.65 -12.94
CA ASP A 269 -5.53 -5.25 -12.75
C ASP A 269 -4.88 -4.34 -13.78
N ALA A 270 -5.54 -3.22 -14.07
CA ALA A 270 -5.00 -2.15 -14.86
C ALA A 270 -5.58 -0.82 -14.40
N TYR A 271 -4.77 0.23 -14.36
CA TYR A 271 -5.19 1.56 -13.99
C TYR A 271 -4.43 2.64 -14.72
N ALA A 272 -5.01 3.82 -14.76
CA ALA A 272 -4.38 5.02 -15.27
C ALA A 272 -4.86 6.22 -14.48
N GLY A 273 -4.01 7.23 -14.38
CA GLY A 273 -4.36 8.43 -13.66
C GLY A 273 -3.51 9.62 -14.07
N PHE A 274 -3.81 10.73 -13.47
CA PHE A 274 -3.12 11.98 -13.70
C PHE A 274 -3.18 12.88 -12.47
N ASN A 275 -2.22 13.75 -12.39
CA ASN A 275 -2.18 14.79 -11.40
C ASN A 275 -3.18 15.90 -11.75
N LEU A 276 -4.10 16.19 -10.83
CA LEU A 276 -5.08 17.27 -10.94
C LEU A 276 -4.51 18.62 -10.53
N TYR A 277 -3.72 18.60 -9.47
CA TYR A 277 -3.10 19.77 -8.90
C TYR A 277 -1.81 19.42 -8.21
N ASN A 278 -0.80 20.21 -8.43
CA ASN A 278 0.50 20.10 -7.78
C ASN A 278 0.93 21.51 -7.38
N SER A 279 1.18 21.74 -6.10
CA SER A 279 1.75 23.01 -5.66
C SER A 279 3.18 23.13 -6.15
N GLU A 280 3.64 24.32 -6.46
CA GLU A 280 4.90 24.61 -7.16
C GLU A 280 6.05 23.69 -6.73
N SER A 281 6.56 22.94 -7.71
CA SER A 281 7.79 22.18 -7.55
C SER A 281 8.98 23.13 -7.40
N LEU A 282 9.92 22.77 -6.55
CA LEU A 282 11.14 23.50 -6.25
C LEU A 282 11.96 23.96 -7.46
N LEU A 283 11.84 23.31 -8.59
CA LEU A 283 12.75 23.47 -9.72
C LEU A 283 12.12 24.09 -10.97
N SER A 284 10.80 24.05 -11.15
CA SER A 284 10.22 24.45 -12.46
C SER A 284 8.73 24.76 -12.50
N GLY A 285 8.10 25.06 -11.36
CA GLY A 285 6.64 25.27 -11.31
C GLY A 285 5.85 23.95 -11.36
N PRO A 286 4.50 24.03 -11.34
CA PRO A 286 3.65 22.83 -11.33
C PRO A 286 3.85 22.02 -12.59
N LYS A 287 4.14 20.73 -12.44
CA LYS A 287 4.25 19.78 -13.54
C LYS A 287 3.10 18.80 -13.47
N ASN A 288 2.19 18.89 -14.44
CA ASN A 288 1.21 17.85 -14.61
C ASN A 288 1.90 16.57 -15.10
N TYR A 289 1.54 15.45 -14.53
CA TYR A 289 2.02 14.14 -14.94
C TYR A 289 0.85 13.17 -15.09
N ALA A 290 1.08 12.14 -15.86
CA ALA A 290 0.15 11.04 -16.04
C ALA A 290 0.89 9.73 -15.74
N PHE A 291 0.16 8.75 -15.28
CA PHE A 291 0.70 7.44 -14.94
C PHE A 291 -0.28 6.34 -15.33
N PHE A 292 0.24 5.13 -15.47
CA PHE A 292 -0.56 3.93 -15.66
C PHE A 292 0.17 2.72 -15.07
N GLY A 293 -0.58 1.71 -14.73
CA GLY A 293 -0.01 0.48 -14.21
C GLY A 293 -0.82 -0.75 -14.57
N PHE A 294 -0.15 -1.89 -14.49
CA PHE A 294 -0.74 -3.22 -14.65
C PHE A 294 -0.21 -4.13 -13.54
N GLY A 295 -1.03 -5.08 -13.14
CA GLY A 295 -0.59 -6.04 -12.15
C GLY A 295 -1.36 -7.33 -12.14
N VAL A 296 -0.90 -8.20 -11.26
CA VAL A 296 -1.51 -9.48 -10.96
C VAL A 296 -1.48 -9.70 -9.45
N THR A 297 -2.60 -10.14 -8.94
CA THR A 297 -2.74 -10.64 -7.58
C THR A 297 -2.96 -12.13 -7.63
N TRP A 298 -2.19 -12.88 -6.84
CA TRP A 298 -2.26 -14.34 -6.78
C TRP A 298 -2.33 -14.84 -5.34
N LEU A 299 -3.41 -15.53 -5.00
CA LEU A 299 -3.53 -16.28 -3.75
C LEU A 299 -2.74 -17.59 -3.90
N ILE A 300 -1.48 -17.56 -3.43
CA ILE A 300 -0.53 -18.68 -3.57
C ILE A 300 -0.96 -19.87 -2.73
N TRP A 301 -1.39 -19.62 -1.49
CA TRP A 301 -1.74 -20.63 -0.52
C TRP A 301 -3.00 -20.28 0.28
N HIS A 302 -3.82 -21.27 0.55
CA HIS A 302 -4.95 -21.21 1.50
C HIS A 302 -5.14 -22.56 2.20
N PRO A 303 -5.52 -22.57 3.49
CA PRO A 303 -5.58 -23.81 4.28
C PRO A 303 -6.75 -24.71 3.97
N LEU A 304 -7.75 -24.25 3.22
CA LEU A 304 -8.98 -25.00 2.94
C LEU A 304 -8.77 -26.24 2.05
N THR A 305 -7.61 -26.35 1.38
CA THR A 305 -7.26 -27.54 0.59
C THR A 305 -6.73 -28.70 1.43
N ALA A 306 -6.47 -28.50 2.73
CA ALA A 306 -5.91 -29.54 3.62
C ALA A 306 -6.97 -30.43 4.27
N LYS A 307 -8.26 -30.19 4.03
CA LYS A 307 -9.36 -31.05 4.50
C LYS A 307 -9.93 -31.86 3.34
N ARG A 308 -9.17 -32.86 2.86
CA ARG A 308 -9.67 -34.01 2.15
C ARG A 308 -9.17 -35.29 2.82
#